data_7ee24067d172cb25144dd183d12631fd
#
_entry.id   7ee24067d172cb25144dd183d12631fd
#
_cell.length_a   1.000
_cell.length_b   1.000
_cell.length_c   1.000
_cell.angle_alpha   90.00
_cell.angle_beta   90.00
_cell.angle_gamma   90.00
#
_symmetry.space_group_name_H-M   'P 1'
#
loop_
_entity.id
_entity.type
_entity.pdbx_description
1 polymer ?
#
loop_
_entity_poly.entity_id
_entity_poly.type
_entity_poly.pdbx_seq_one_letter_code
_entity_poly.pdbx_strand_id
1 'polypeptide(L)'
;MQQPFLPADFTLASSTALVGPYGSGKSEIALTLACLMARRLQARPDNRLQVALGDIDVLKPYFRAREAGEALKAMGVRLLAPGGSLKSADLPILTPELGCAAREADTLLVLDVGGDPAGARALGSLRDEVDTNALDLLLVLNRHRPFMESVESVVEQADKIQRASGLRLTGVVSNTHMMAETTLDDVALGLELARRVGGALDVPVRLIGLGRAIATLIERDDLAPSLLQGIPAIVLDSALKPAFLGGCALSPGAP
;
A
#
# COMPACT_ATOMS: atom_id res chain seq x y z
N MET A 1 -14.17 -0.33 10.25
CA MET A 1 -13.06 0.65 10.27
C MET A 1 -13.55 1.93 9.60
N GLN A 2 -13.73 3.01 10.35
CA GLN A 2 -14.12 4.30 9.79
C GLN A 2 -12.91 4.94 9.08
N GLN A 3 -13.15 5.55 7.92
CA GLN A 3 -12.14 6.24 7.11
C GLN A 3 -12.62 7.69 6.84
N PRO A 4 -12.56 8.56 7.87
CA PRO A 4 -13.21 9.87 7.82
C PRO A 4 -12.61 10.80 6.75
N PHE A 5 -11.35 10.57 6.36
CA PHE A 5 -10.63 11.41 5.41
C PHE A 5 -10.53 10.81 4.00
N LEU A 6 -11.25 9.72 3.75
CA LEU A 6 -11.25 9.09 2.44
C LEU A 6 -12.58 9.37 1.71
N PRO A 7 -12.56 10.11 0.60
CA PRO A 7 -13.76 10.41 -0.18
C PRO A 7 -14.57 9.16 -0.54
N ALA A 8 -15.89 9.28 -0.58
CA ALA A 8 -16.77 8.15 -0.90
C ALA A 8 -16.54 7.63 -2.33
N ASP A 9 -16.15 8.50 -3.24
CA ASP A 9 -15.84 8.24 -4.64
C ASP A 9 -14.37 7.85 -4.89
N PHE A 10 -13.54 7.78 -3.84
CA PHE A 10 -12.16 7.33 -4.00
C PHE A 10 -12.10 5.92 -4.59
N THR A 11 -11.35 5.76 -5.68
CA THR A 11 -11.11 4.49 -6.37
C THR A 11 -9.62 4.27 -6.59
N LEU A 12 -9.26 3.01 -6.77
CA LEU A 12 -7.93 2.60 -7.24
C LEU A 12 -7.98 2.33 -8.74
N ALA A 13 -6.83 2.38 -9.40
CA ALA A 13 -6.65 1.78 -10.72
C ALA A 13 -6.93 0.26 -10.65
N SER A 14 -7.17 -0.39 -11.78
CA SER A 14 -7.39 -1.85 -11.81
C SER A 14 -6.21 -2.62 -11.23
N SER A 15 -5.01 -2.11 -11.38
CA SER A 15 -3.80 -2.58 -10.68
C SER A 15 -3.13 -1.43 -9.94
N THR A 16 -2.75 -1.64 -8.69
CA THR A 16 -2.04 -0.65 -7.86
C THR A 16 -0.85 -1.32 -7.19
N ALA A 17 0.36 -0.91 -7.53
CA ALA A 17 1.59 -1.41 -6.94
C ALA A 17 2.20 -0.39 -5.99
N LEU A 18 2.56 -0.83 -4.78
CA LEU A 18 3.21 -0.01 -3.76
C LEU A 18 4.69 -0.35 -3.72
N VAL A 19 5.53 0.64 -4.02
CA VAL A 19 6.99 0.55 -4.02
C VAL A 19 7.61 1.53 -3.03
N GLY A 20 8.88 1.37 -2.71
CA GLY A 20 9.60 2.26 -1.79
C GLY A 20 10.50 1.47 -0.85
N PRO A 21 11.34 2.12 -0.02
CA PRO A 21 12.34 1.45 0.79
C PRO A 21 11.73 0.59 1.88
N TYR A 22 12.58 -0.26 2.44
CA TYR A 22 12.22 -1.06 3.61
C TYR A 22 11.74 -0.18 4.78
N GLY A 23 10.63 -0.59 5.40
CA GLY A 23 10.04 0.11 6.55
C GLY A 23 9.25 1.37 6.21
N SER A 24 9.01 1.68 4.92
CA SER A 24 8.14 2.80 4.54
C SER A 24 6.65 2.57 4.81
N GLY A 25 6.24 1.31 5.12
CA GLY A 25 4.85 0.95 5.45
C GLY A 25 4.03 0.46 4.25
N LYS A 26 4.65 0.08 3.15
CA LYS A 26 3.98 -0.44 1.94
C LYS A 26 2.97 -1.54 2.24
N SER A 27 3.40 -2.57 2.96
CA SER A 27 2.57 -3.73 3.30
C SER A 27 1.31 -3.36 4.09
N GLU A 28 1.43 -2.43 5.04
CA GLU A 28 0.29 -1.97 5.83
C GLU A 28 -0.69 -1.16 4.98
N ILE A 29 -0.18 -0.32 4.09
CA ILE A 29 -0.99 0.44 3.13
C ILE A 29 -1.65 -0.50 2.15
N ALA A 30 -0.93 -1.47 1.56
CA ALA A 30 -1.47 -2.46 0.62
C ALA A 30 -2.62 -3.24 1.24
N LEU A 31 -2.41 -3.77 2.43
CA LEU A 31 -3.42 -4.50 3.18
C LEU A 31 -4.65 -3.63 3.47
N THR A 32 -4.43 -2.41 3.99
CA THR A 32 -5.52 -1.49 4.33
C THR A 32 -6.34 -1.13 3.09
N LEU A 33 -5.68 -0.84 1.97
CA LEU A 33 -6.36 -0.54 0.71
C LEU A 33 -7.16 -1.73 0.20
N ALA A 34 -6.57 -2.93 0.17
CA ALA A 34 -7.27 -4.14 -0.28
C ALA A 34 -8.52 -4.42 0.57
N CYS A 35 -8.41 -4.40 1.90
CA CYS A 35 -9.55 -4.60 2.80
C CYS A 35 -10.62 -3.51 2.66
N LEU A 36 -10.21 -2.27 2.49
CA LEU A 36 -11.12 -1.14 2.32
C LEU A 36 -11.90 -1.26 1.01
N MET A 37 -11.21 -1.57 -0.11
CA MET A 37 -11.87 -1.76 -1.41
C MET A 37 -12.82 -2.95 -1.36
N ALA A 38 -12.42 -4.07 -0.77
CA ALA A 38 -13.31 -5.24 -0.62
C ALA A 38 -14.60 -4.89 0.13
N ARG A 39 -14.52 -4.17 1.24
CA ARG A 39 -15.71 -3.70 1.99
C ARG A 39 -16.59 -2.78 1.16
N ARG A 40 -16.00 -1.83 0.42
CA ARG A 40 -16.76 -0.90 -0.45
C ARG A 40 -17.48 -1.64 -1.57
N LEU A 41 -16.83 -2.65 -2.15
CA LEU A 41 -17.41 -3.46 -3.21
C LEU A 41 -18.52 -4.36 -2.68
N GLN A 42 -18.36 -4.97 -1.51
CA GLN A 42 -19.39 -5.78 -0.86
C GLN A 42 -20.66 -4.97 -0.50
N ALA A 43 -20.52 -3.66 -0.25
CA ALA A 43 -21.66 -2.78 0.01
C ALA A 43 -22.46 -2.40 -1.26
N ARG A 44 -22.03 -2.81 -2.45
CA ARG A 44 -22.70 -2.54 -3.73
C ARG A 44 -23.35 -3.81 -4.27
N PRO A 45 -24.71 -3.93 -4.31
CA PRO A 45 -25.41 -5.18 -4.62
C PRO A 45 -25.08 -5.76 -6.00
N ASP A 46 -24.81 -4.90 -6.99
CA ASP A 46 -24.57 -5.30 -8.37
C ASP A 46 -23.08 -5.42 -8.72
N ASN A 47 -22.21 -5.37 -7.71
CA ASN A 47 -20.78 -5.40 -7.95
C ASN A 47 -20.29 -6.83 -8.25
N ARG A 48 -19.51 -6.97 -9.34
CA ARG A 48 -18.83 -8.21 -9.73
C ARG A 48 -17.33 -8.17 -9.49
N LEU A 49 -16.78 -6.99 -9.16
CA LEU A 49 -15.35 -6.84 -8.95
C LEU A 49 -14.91 -7.59 -7.69
N GLN A 50 -13.78 -8.25 -7.79
CA GLN A 50 -13.08 -8.91 -6.69
C GLN A 50 -11.85 -8.10 -6.31
N VAL A 51 -11.34 -8.28 -5.10
CA VAL A 51 -10.07 -7.67 -4.68
C VAL A 51 -9.05 -8.76 -4.47
N ALA A 52 -7.89 -8.61 -5.09
CA ALA A 52 -6.73 -9.46 -4.86
C ALA A 52 -5.58 -8.65 -4.26
N LEU A 53 -4.87 -9.25 -3.31
CA LEU A 53 -3.65 -8.71 -2.72
C LEU A 53 -2.50 -9.64 -3.10
N GLY A 54 -1.57 -9.14 -3.91
CA GLY A 54 -0.36 -9.85 -4.32
C GLY A 54 0.83 -9.45 -3.44
N ASP A 55 1.48 -10.46 -2.81
CA ASP A 55 2.70 -10.28 -2.03
C ASP A 55 3.92 -10.65 -2.91
N ILE A 56 4.67 -9.63 -3.35
CA ILE A 56 5.90 -9.77 -4.14
C ILE A 56 7.14 -9.44 -3.27
N ASP A 57 6.98 -9.25 -1.96
CA ASP A 57 8.11 -9.09 -1.05
C ASP A 57 8.73 -10.45 -0.70
N VAL A 58 9.85 -10.75 -1.36
CA VAL A 58 10.58 -12.03 -1.19
C VAL A 58 11.29 -12.12 0.14
N LEU A 59 11.76 -10.98 0.67
CA LEU A 59 12.63 -10.96 1.85
C LEU A 59 11.84 -11.07 3.15
N LYS A 60 10.61 -10.59 3.17
CA LYS A 60 9.75 -10.64 4.36
C LYS A 60 8.28 -10.84 3.98
N PRO A 61 7.88 -12.08 3.76
CA PRO A 61 6.47 -12.39 3.49
C PRO A 61 5.64 -12.12 4.75
N TYR A 62 5.12 -10.92 4.84
CA TYR A 62 4.23 -10.53 5.93
C TYR A 62 2.94 -11.35 5.96
N PHE A 63 2.47 -11.77 4.78
CA PHE A 63 1.20 -12.48 4.61
C PHE A 63 1.33 -14.01 4.58
N ARG A 64 2.50 -14.57 4.84
CA ARG A 64 2.74 -16.03 4.78
C ARG A 64 2.06 -16.82 5.89
N ALA A 65 1.50 -16.20 6.90
CA ALA A 65 0.76 -16.94 7.89
C ALA A 65 -0.57 -17.40 7.28
N ARG A 66 -0.84 -18.71 7.35
CA ARG A 66 -2.12 -19.31 6.93
C ARG A 66 -3.32 -18.57 7.55
N GLU A 67 -3.15 -18.12 8.79
CA GLU A 67 -4.16 -17.36 9.54
C GLU A 67 -4.46 -15.99 8.91
N ALA A 68 -3.45 -15.29 8.37
CA ALA A 68 -3.68 -14.03 7.66
C ALA A 68 -4.48 -14.24 6.37
N GLY A 69 -4.20 -15.33 5.63
CA GLY A 69 -4.95 -15.69 4.42
C GLY A 69 -6.42 -15.97 4.69
N GLU A 70 -6.75 -16.70 5.76
CA GLU A 70 -8.14 -16.96 6.15
C GLU A 70 -8.86 -15.68 6.58
N ALA A 71 -8.19 -14.82 7.36
CA ALA A 71 -8.76 -13.54 7.78
C ALA A 71 -9.03 -12.61 6.58
N LEU A 72 -8.11 -12.54 5.62
CA LEU A 72 -8.28 -11.76 4.39
C LEU A 72 -9.42 -12.29 3.53
N LYS A 73 -9.52 -13.61 3.38
CA LYS A 73 -10.62 -14.26 2.67
C LYS A 73 -11.98 -13.95 3.30
N ALA A 74 -12.07 -13.97 4.63
CA ALA A 74 -13.28 -13.58 5.36
C ALA A 74 -13.67 -12.10 5.11
N MET A 75 -12.68 -11.24 4.83
CA MET A 75 -12.90 -9.84 4.45
C MET A 75 -13.14 -9.63 2.93
N GLY A 76 -13.20 -10.71 2.14
CA GLY A 76 -13.41 -10.65 0.70
C GLY A 76 -12.16 -10.29 -0.12
N VAL A 77 -10.97 -10.51 0.43
CA VAL A 77 -9.69 -10.29 -0.25
C VAL A 77 -9.06 -11.62 -0.61
N ARG A 78 -8.76 -11.84 -1.89
CA ARG A 78 -8.00 -12.99 -2.40
C ARG A 78 -6.50 -12.74 -2.22
N LEU A 79 -5.85 -13.46 -1.32
CA LEU A 79 -4.39 -13.36 -1.13
C LEU A 79 -3.67 -14.20 -2.19
N LEU A 80 -2.75 -13.57 -2.93
CA LEU A 80 -1.87 -14.17 -3.92
C LEU A 80 -0.43 -14.08 -3.41
N ALA A 81 0.07 -15.16 -2.85
CA ALA A 81 1.42 -15.24 -2.31
C ALA A 81 2.07 -16.56 -2.73
N PRO A 82 3.42 -16.62 -2.91
CA PRO A 82 4.10 -17.86 -3.24
C PRO A 82 3.81 -18.95 -2.21
N GLY A 83 3.30 -20.11 -2.67
CA GLY A 83 2.92 -21.24 -1.82
C GLY A 83 3.89 -22.43 -1.91
N GLY A 84 3.77 -23.41 -1.00
CA GLY A 84 4.42 -24.72 -1.09
C GLY A 84 5.94 -24.71 -0.90
N SER A 85 6.66 -25.54 -1.65
CA SER A 85 8.13 -25.71 -1.62
C SER A 85 8.89 -24.46 -2.10
N LEU A 86 8.21 -23.52 -2.77
CA LEU A 86 8.78 -22.26 -3.22
C LEU A 86 8.97 -21.24 -2.08
N LYS A 87 8.46 -21.53 -0.87
CA LYS A 87 8.65 -20.70 0.34
C LYS A 87 10.11 -20.48 0.74
N SER A 88 11.02 -21.32 0.25
CA SER A 88 12.45 -21.29 0.58
C SER A 88 13.31 -20.71 -0.54
N ALA A 89 12.72 -20.29 -1.66
CA ALA A 89 13.48 -19.69 -2.74
C ALA A 89 13.67 -18.19 -2.45
N ASP A 90 14.92 -17.75 -2.34
CA ASP A 90 15.30 -16.33 -2.19
C ASP A 90 15.13 -15.52 -3.49
N LEU A 91 14.31 -16.02 -4.43
CA LEU A 91 14.03 -15.38 -5.70
C LEU A 91 12.59 -14.89 -5.75
N PRO A 92 12.35 -13.68 -6.33
CA PRO A 92 11.01 -13.20 -6.60
C PRO A 92 10.33 -14.12 -7.61
N ILE A 93 9.43 -14.97 -7.12
CA ILE A 93 8.68 -15.89 -7.97
C ILE A 93 7.30 -15.28 -8.18
N LEU A 94 7.07 -14.81 -9.40
CA LEU A 94 5.72 -14.52 -9.85
C LEU A 94 4.97 -15.84 -9.98
N THR A 95 3.91 -15.98 -9.21
CA THR A 95 3.05 -17.15 -9.37
C THR A 95 2.17 -16.99 -10.61
N PRO A 96 1.83 -18.08 -11.32
CA PRO A 96 0.89 -18.01 -12.45
C PRO A 96 -0.45 -17.37 -12.05
N GLU A 97 -0.89 -17.56 -10.80
CA GLU A 97 -2.11 -16.99 -10.26
C GLU A 97 -2.04 -15.45 -10.21
N LEU A 98 -0.87 -14.88 -9.94
CA LEU A 98 -0.68 -13.43 -9.94
C LEU A 98 -0.80 -12.85 -11.36
N GLY A 99 -0.16 -13.50 -12.35
CA GLY A 99 -0.31 -13.12 -13.76
C GLY A 99 -1.75 -13.25 -14.25
N CYS A 100 -2.47 -14.31 -13.84
CA CYS A 100 -3.90 -14.43 -14.14
C CYS A 100 -4.71 -13.29 -13.55
N ALA A 101 -4.53 -12.99 -12.25
CA ALA A 101 -5.25 -11.91 -11.58
C ALA A 101 -4.99 -10.53 -12.22
N ALA A 102 -3.77 -10.31 -12.70
CA ALA A 102 -3.39 -9.08 -13.39
C ALA A 102 -4.14 -8.86 -14.72
N ARG A 103 -4.59 -9.93 -15.37
CA ARG A 103 -5.36 -9.92 -16.63
C ARG A 103 -6.88 -9.97 -16.44
N GLU A 104 -7.35 -10.33 -15.23
CA GLU A 104 -8.78 -10.41 -14.93
C GLU A 104 -9.40 -9.02 -14.88
N ALA A 105 -10.31 -8.72 -15.81
CA ALA A 105 -10.98 -7.41 -15.91
C ALA A 105 -11.91 -7.09 -14.72
N ASP A 106 -12.32 -8.10 -13.98
CA ASP A 106 -13.16 -8.01 -12.79
C ASP A 106 -12.38 -8.07 -11.47
N THR A 107 -11.05 -7.90 -11.53
CA THR A 107 -10.18 -7.92 -10.35
C THR A 107 -9.50 -6.58 -10.13
N LEU A 108 -9.66 -6.00 -8.93
CA LEU A 108 -8.80 -4.94 -8.42
C LEU A 108 -7.58 -5.57 -7.75
N LEU A 109 -6.42 -5.39 -8.37
CA LEU A 109 -5.16 -5.98 -7.90
C LEU A 109 -4.35 -4.95 -7.11
N VAL A 110 -4.08 -5.22 -5.84
CA VAL A 110 -3.13 -4.45 -5.03
C VAL A 110 -1.86 -5.27 -4.84
N LEU A 111 -0.70 -4.69 -5.16
CA LEU A 111 0.60 -5.35 -5.09
C LEU A 111 1.46 -4.74 -3.98
N ASP A 112 1.86 -5.55 -3.02
CA ASP A 112 2.93 -5.22 -2.06
C ASP A 112 4.27 -5.66 -2.64
N VAL A 113 5.10 -4.68 -2.98
CA VAL A 113 6.37 -4.93 -3.69
C VAL A 113 7.54 -4.77 -2.73
N GLY A 114 8.47 -5.72 -2.76
CA GLY A 114 9.70 -5.63 -1.96
C GLY A 114 10.45 -4.32 -2.15
N GLY A 115 11.03 -3.80 -1.06
CA GLY A 115 11.71 -2.50 -1.04
C GLY A 115 13.12 -2.51 -1.64
N ASP A 116 13.52 -3.58 -2.28
CA ASP A 116 14.83 -3.80 -2.87
C ASP A 116 14.79 -3.85 -4.41
N PRO A 117 15.95 -3.85 -5.09
CA PRO A 117 16.00 -3.99 -6.55
C PRO A 117 15.42 -5.31 -7.07
N ALA A 118 15.37 -6.37 -6.25
CA ALA A 118 14.79 -7.65 -6.66
C ALA A 118 13.26 -7.55 -6.76
N GLY A 119 12.62 -6.92 -5.77
CA GLY A 119 11.18 -6.62 -5.82
C GLY A 119 10.80 -5.76 -7.02
N ALA A 120 11.57 -4.71 -7.31
CA ALA A 120 11.32 -3.88 -8.47
C ALA A 120 11.47 -4.65 -9.81
N ARG A 121 12.45 -5.55 -9.92
CA ARG A 121 12.59 -6.44 -11.11
C ARG A 121 11.43 -7.43 -11.22
N ALA A 122 10.98 -7.99 -10.09
CA ALA A 122 9.81 -8.88 -10.09
C ALA A 122 8.56 -8.16 -10.60
N LEU A 123 8.32 -6.93 -10.13
CA LEU A 123 7.24 -6.11 -10.66
C LEU A 123 7.41 -5.87 -12.18
N GLY A 124 8.64 -5.63 -12.65
CA GLY A 124 8.94 -5.48 -14.07
C GLY A 124 8.57 -6.70 -14.91
N SER A 125 8.69 -7.90 -14.34
CA SER A 125 8.28 -9.14 -15.02
C SER A 125 6.75 -9.28 -15.19
N LEU A 126 5.96 -8.53 -14.40
CA LEU A 126 4.50 -8.44 -14.58
C LEU A 126 4.08 -7.43 -15.66
N ARG A 127 5.00 -6.63 -16.19
CA ARG A 127 4.67 -5.54 -17.13
C ARG A 127 3.88 -6.01 -18.34
N ASP A 128 4.18 -7.21 -18.85
CA ASP A 128 3.51 -7.78 -20.01
C ASP A 128 2.17 -8.44 -19.66
N GLU A 129 1.87 -8.59 -18.36
CA GLU A 129 0.66 -9.19 -17.82
C GLU A 129 -0.37 -8.15 -17.36
N VAL A 130 0.08 -6.94 -17.02
CA VAL A 130 -0.80 -5.84 -16.57
C VAL A 130 -1.01 -4.83 -17.71
N ASP A 131 -2.20 -4.26 -17.79
CA ASP A 131 -2.38 -3.04 -18.57
C ASP A 131 -1.65 -1.89 -17.88
N THR A 132 -0.51 -1.49 -18.45
CA THR A 132 0.32 -0.42 -17.88
C THR A 132 -0.37 0.95 -17.87
N ASN A 133 -1.42 1.16 -18.69
CA ASN A 133 -2.24 2.38 -18.65
C ASN A 133 -3.25 2.36 -17.49
N ALA A 134 -3.56 1.18 -16.97
CA ALA A 134 -4.46 0.96 -15.84
C ALA A 134 -3.69 0.55 -14.57
N LEU A 135 -2.36 0.78 -14.52
CA LEU A 135 -1.50 0.53 -13.39
C LEU A 135 -1.14 1.83 -12.67
N ASP A 136 -1.49 1.95 -11.40
CA ASP A 136 -0.89 2.93 -10.50
C ASP A 136 0.37 2.34 -9.86
N LEU A 137 1.51 2.99 -10.07
CA LEU A 137 2.77 2.69 -9.39
C LEU A 137 3.06 3.79 -8.37
N LEU A 138 2.84 3.52 -7.09
CA LEU A 138 2.87 4.50 -6.01
C LEU A 138 4.12 4.34 -5.15
N LEU A 139 4.90 5.43 -5.04
CA LEU A 139 6.07 5.49 -4.15
C LEU A 139 5.64 5.83 -2.73
N VAL A 140 5.85 4.91 -1.79
CA VAL A 140 5.52 5.13 -0.38
C VAL A 140 6.71 5.73 0.35
N LEU A 141 6.51 6.94 0.90
CA LEU A 141 7.51 7.73 1.61
C LEU A 141 7.29 7.70 3.12
N ASN A 142 8.36 7.43 3.87
CA ASN A 142 8.46 7.73 5.28
C ASN A 142 9.80 8.45 5.51
N ARG A 143 9.77 9.75 5.84
CA ARG A 143 10.97 10.59 5.98
C ARG A 143 11.94 10.11 7.06
N HIS A 144 11.48 9.29 8.00
CA HIS A 144 12.31 8.70 9.05
C HIS A 144 13.01 7.39 8.62
N ARG A 145 13.01 7.10 7.32
CA ARG A 145 13.71 5.92 6.77
C ARG A 145 14.95 6.36 6.00
N PRO A 146 16.03 5.55 6.02
CA PRO A 146 17.23 5.84 5.26
C PRO A 146 16.91 6.13 3.78
N PHE A 147 17.59 7.12 3.22
CA PHE A 147 17.44 7.61 1.84
C PHE A 147 16.09 8.27 1.53
N MET A 148 15.31 8.64 2.57
CA MET A 148 14.02 9.32 2.43
C MET A 148 13.99 10.68 3.15
N GLU A 149 15.14 11.21 3.54
CA GLU A 149 15.26 12.45 4.30
C GLU A 149 15.22 13.70 3.42
N SER A 150 15.64 13.59 2.15
CA SER A 150 15.70 14.71 1.19
C SER A 150 15.04 14.38 -0.14
N VAL A 151 14.68 15.41 -0.90
CA VAL A 151 14.08 15.25 -2.24
C VAL A 151 15.05 14.53 -3.18
N GLU A 152 16.32 14.89 -3.14
CA GLU A 152 17.37 14.35 -4.01
C GLU A 152 17.55 12.85 -3.77
N SER A 153 17.63 12.43 -2.50
CA SER A 153 17.79 11.01 -2.17
C SER A 153 16.56 10.19 -2.54
N VAL A 154 15.35 10.74 -2.36
CA VAL A 154 14.11 10.07 -2.79
C VAL A 154 14.03 9.94 -4.30
N VAL A 155 14.35 10.98 -5.06
CA VAL A 155 14.38 10.94 -6.52
C VAL A 155 15.38 9.91 -7.03
N GLU A 156 16.56 9.81 -6.43
CA GLU A 156 17.53 8.77 -6.77
C GLU A 156 16.98 7.35 -6.54
N GLN A 157 16.27 7.12 -5.43
CA GLN A 157 15.61 5.82 -5.18
C GLN A 157 14.47 5.57 -6.18
N ALA A 158 13.66 6.58 -6.48
CA ALA A 158 12.61 6.50 -7.49
C ALA A 158 13.17 6.09 -8.86
N ASP A 159 14.28 6.70 -9.29
CA ASP A 159 14.96 6.38 -10.54
C ASP A 159 15.48 4.92 -10.56
N LYS A 160 16.03 4.44 -9.44
CA LYS A 160 16.46 3.04 -9.33
C LYS A 160 15.29 2.07 -9.49
N ILE A 161 14.15 2.36 -8.85
CA ILE A 161 12.93 1.56 -8.94
C ILE A 161 12.40 1.57 -10.39
N GLN A 162 12.28 2.75 -11.02
CA GLN A 162 11.80 2.88 -12.39
C GLN A 162 12.69 2.14 -13.41
N ARG A 163 14.01 2.26 -13.27
CA ARG A 163 14.96 1.53 -14.14
C ARG A 163 14.88 0.02 -13.94
N ALA A 164 14.74 -0.45 -12.68
CA ALA A 164 14.70 -1.87 -12.40
C ALA A 164 13.38 -2.54 -12.83
N SER A 165 12.25 -1.82 -12.71
CA SER A 165 10.92 -2.32 -13.10
C SER A 165 10.57 -2.05 -14.57
N GLY A 166 11.20 -1.05 -15.21
CA GLY A 166 10.80 -0.55 -16.52
C GLY A 166 9.44 0.17 -16.51
N LEU A 167 8.92 0.51 -15.34
CA LEU A 167 7.64 1.20 -15.13
C LEU A 167 7.85 2.62 -14.62
N ARG A 168 6.91 3.52 -14.90
CA ARG A 168 6.94 4.90 -14.40
C ARG A 168 6.08 5.02 -13.15
N LEU A 169 6.55 5.79 -12.18
CA LEU A 169 5.75 6.19 -11.03
C LEU A 169 4.56 7.06 -11.49
N THR A 170 3.40 6.85 -10.88
CA THR A 170 2.16 7.59 -11.16
C THR A 170 1.72 8.44 -9.95
N GLY A 171 2.39 8.28 -8.82
CA GLY A 171 2.07 9.04 -7.62
C GLY A 171 2.96 8.73 -6.44
N VAL A 172 2.77 9.55 -5.41
CA VAL A 172 3.45 9.44 -4.12
C VAL A 172 2.42 9.18 -3.02
N VAL A 173 2.76 8.36 -2.05
CA VAL A 173 2.02 8.17 -0.80
C VAL A 173 2.85 8.71 0.35
N SER A 174 2.33 9.69 1.07
CA SER A 174 2.96 10.20 2.30
C SER A 174 2.59 9.30 3.48
N ASN A 175 3.56 8.60 4.04
CA ASN A 175 3.36 7.68 5.18
C ASN A 175 4.45 7.89 6.24
N THR A 176 4.71 9.16 6.59
CA THR A 176 5.70 9.48 7.61
C THR A 176 5.16 9.17 9.00
N HIS A 177 5.81 8.27 9.70
CA HIS A 177 5.42 7.85 11.04
C HIS A 177 6.60 7.32 11.86
N MET A 178 6.47 7.45 13.18
CA MET A 178 7.33 6.89 14.22
C MET A 178 6.50 5.97 15.16
N MET A 179 5.54 5.24 14.59
CA MET A 179 4.61 4.37 15.33
C MET A 179 3.85 5.17 16.41
N ALA A 180 3.99 4.78 17.68
CA ALA A 180 3.31 5.46 18.80
C ALA A 180 3.86 6.87 19.10
N GLU A 181 5.06 7.17 18.65
CA GLU A 181 5.72 8.48 18.86
C GLU A 181 5.42 9.48 17.74
N THR A 182 4.62 9.11 16.75
CA THR A 182 4.26 9.98 15.63
C THR A 182 3.54 11.22 16.13
N THR A 183 3.95 12.38 15.63
CA THR A 183 3.35 13.69 15.91
C THR A 183 2.64 14.26 14.69
N LEU A 184 1.83 15.31 14.88
CA LEU A 184 1.23 16.06 13.77
C LEU A 184 2.30 16.74 12.91
N ASP A 185 3.41 17.19 13.53
CA ASP A 185 4.53 17.78 12.81
C ASP A 185 5.23 16.77 11.90
N ASP A 186 5.35 15.50 12.33
CA ASP A 186 5.88 14.45 11.46
C ASP A 186 5.02 14.26 10.21
N VAL A 187 3.70 14.27 10.37
CA VAL A 187 2.77 14.17 9.25
C VAL A 187 2.90 15.39 8.32
N ALA A 188 2.93 16.60 8.88
CA ALA A 188 3.06 17.84 8.10
C ALA A 188 4.37 17.87 7.31
N LEU A 189 5.50 17.61 7.96
CA LEU A 189 6.83 17.56 7.33
C LEU A 189 6.96 16.42 6.30
N GLY A 190 6.33 15.27 6.58
CA GLY A 190 6.27 14.16 5.63
C GLY A 190 5.46 14.50 4.38
N LEU A 191 4.35 15.20 4.55
CA LEU A 191 3.52 15.65 3.43
C LEU A 191 4.22 16.74 2.59
N GLU A 192 4.92 17.66 3.24
CA GLU A 192 5.75 18.66 2.54
C GLU A 192 6.81 17.98 1.68
N LEU A 193 7.55 17.01 2.25
CA LEU A 193 8.53 16.23 1.47
C LEU A 193 7.85 15.51 0.30
N ALA A 194 6.70 14.85 0.53
CA ALA A 194 5.99 14.13 -0.51
C ALA A 194 5.55 15.04 -1.67
N ARG A 195 5.12 16.28 -1.38
CA ARG A 195 4.78 17.28 -2.41
C ARG A 195 5.99 17.71 -3.23
N ARG A 196 7.10 17.99 -2.55
CA ARG A 196 8.35 18.39 -3.23
C ARG A 196 8.88 17.27 -4.11
N VAL A 197 8.83 16.02 -3.63
CA VAL A 197 9.19 14.82 -4.42
C VAL A 197 8.22 14.66 -5.59
N GLY A 198 6.92 14.80 -5.35
CA GLY A 198 5.91 14.72 -6.41
C GLY A 198 6.15 15.78 -7.51
N GLY A 199 6.47 17.01 -7.11
CA GLY A 199 6.86 18.07 -8.06
C GLY A 199 8.13 17.77 -8.84
N ALA A 200 9.14 17.16 -8.20
CA ALA A 200 10.39 16.79 -8.86
C ALA A 200 10.23 15.60 -9.84
N LEU A 201 9.29 14.70 -9.56
CA LEU A 201 8.98 13.53 -10.40
C LEU A 201 7.82 13.77 -11.38
N ASP A 202 7.18 14.95 -11.34
CA ASP A 202 5.97 15.30 -12.10
C ASP A 202 4.82 14.30 -11.86
N VAL A 203 4.57 13.97 -10.59
CA VAL A 203 3.48 13.07 -10.16
C VAL A 203 2.76 13.63 -8.92
N PRO A 204 1.44 13.40 -8.76
CA PRO A 204 0.69 13.89 -7.61
C PRO A 204 0.97 13.11 -6.32
N VAL A 205 0.73 13.74 -5.16
CA VAL A 205 0.52 13.00 -3.92
C VAL A 205 -0.89 12.42 -3.93
N ARG A 206 -0.98 11.10 -4.00
CA ARG A 206 -2.24 10.36 -4.18
C ARG A 206 -2.94 10.01 -2.87
N LEU A 207 -2.16 9.84 -1.80
CA LEU A 207 -2.67 9.31 -0.55
C LEU A 207 -1.78 9.68 0.63
N ILE A 208 -2.40 9.80 1.80
CA ILE A 208 -1.71 9.95 3.08
C ILE A 208 -2.06 8.73 3.97
N GLY A 209 -1.05 8.09 4.55
CA GLY A 209 -1.22 7.11 5.62
C GLY A 209 -1.20 7.80 6.99
N LEU A 210 -2.20 7.54 7.82
CA LEU A 210 -2.33 8.10 9.17
C LEU A 210 -2.50 6.99 10.20
N GLY A 211 -1.67 6.95 11.23
CA GLY A 211 -1.92 6.11 12.39
C GLY A 211 -3.22 6.53 13.13
N ARG A 212 -3.91 5.59 13.76
CA ARG A 212 -5.20 5.82 14.44
C ARG A 212 -5.16 7.00 15.42
N ALA A 213 -4.13 7.09 16.25
CA ALA A 213 -3.99 8.16 17.24
C ALA A 213 -3.95 9.55 16.57
N ILE A 214 -3.17 9.69 15.50
CA ILE A 214 -3.07 10.94 14.72
C ILE A 214 -4.39 11.25 14.02
N ALA A 215 -5.03 10.26 13.41
CA ALA A 215 -6.32 10.45 12.77
C ALA A 215 -7.38 10.98 13.76
N THR A 216 -7.41 10.44 14.98
CA THR A 216 -8.30 10.91 16.05
C THR A 216 -8.02 12.37 16.46
N LEU A 217 -6.73 12.77 16.53
CA LEU A 217 -6.36 14.16 16.83
C LEU A 217 -6.81 15.10 15.71
N ILE A 218 -6.58 14.73 14.45
CA ILE A 218 -6.97 15.53 13.28
C ILE A 218 -8.50 15.74 13.26
N GLU A 219 -9.26 14.68 13.56
CA GLU A 219 -10.73 14.72 13.61
C GLU A 219 -11.23 15.61 14.76
N ARG A 220 -10.70 15.40 15.97
CA ARG A 220 -11.08 16.12 17.19
C ARG A 220 -10.84 17.62 17.07
N ASP A 221 -9.70 18.01 16.50
CA ASP A 221 -9.24 19.41 16.46
C ASP A 221 -9.52 20.07 15.09
N ASP A 222 -10.32 19.41 14.22
CA ASP A 222 -10.71 19.87 12.87
C ASP A 222 -9.52 20.33 12.00
N LEU A 223 -8.43 19.57 12.06
CA LEU A 223 -7.18 19.92 11.37
C LEU A 223 -7.12 19.41 9.91
N ALA A 224 -8.09 18.60 9.47
CA ALA A 224 -8.07 18.00 8.15
C ALA A 224 -7.95 19.01 7.00
N PRO A 225 -8.68 20.15 6.97
CA PRO A 225 -8.54 21.10 5.88
C PRO A 225 -7.15 21.72 5.77
N SER A 226 -6.54 22.07 6.90
CA SER A 226 -5.23 22.72 6.94
C SER A 226 -4.08 21.74 6.73
N LEU A 227 -4.15 20.55 7.33
CA LEU A 227 -3.08 19.57 7.30
C LEU A 227 -3.12 18.71 6.02
N LEU A 228 -4.28 18.13 5.68
CA LEU A 228 -4.39 17.21 4.54
C LEU A 228 -4.58 17.93 3.20
N GLN A 229 -5.13 19.15 3.22
CA GLN A 229 -5.30 20.05 2.06
C GLN A 229 -6.00 19.35 0.88
N GLY A 230 -7.04 18.59 1.15
CA GLY A 230 -7.84 17.88 0.15
C GLY A 230 -7.24 16.58 -0.37
N ILE A 231 -6.04 16.19 0.07
CA ILE A 231 -5.46 14.89 -0.30
C ILE A 231 -6.17 13.78 0.48
N PRO A 232 -6.62 12.70 -0.18
CA PRO A 232 -7.23 11.56 0.50
C PRO A 232 -6.30 10.96 1.55
N ALA A 233 -6.85 10.58 2.71
CA ALA A 233 -6.06 9.89 3.72
C ALA A 233 -6.75 8.60 4.20
N ILE A 234 -5.94 7.57 4.44
CA ILE A 234 -6.38 6.30 5.05
C ILE A 234 -5.85 6.18 6.47
N VAL A 235 -6.70 5.65 7.34
CA VAL A 235 -6.33 5.35 8.72
C VAL A 235 -5.78 3.93 8.80
N LEU A 236 -4.56 3.83 9.28
CA LEU A 236 -3.84 2.57 9.48
C LEU A 236 -4.04 2.12 10.92
N ASP A 237 -4.54 0.89 11.10
CA ASP A 237 -4.89 0.35 12.43
C ASP A 237 -3.85 -0.63 12.97
N SER A 238 -2.64 -0.64 12.43
CA SER A 238 -1.60 -1.65 12.80
C SER A 238 -2.15 -3.09 12.78
N ALA A 239 -3.03 -3.37 11.80
CA ALA A 239 -3.72 -4.66 11.67
C ALA A 239 -2.76 -5.84 11.44
N LEU A 240 -1.50 -5.53 11.13
CA LEU A 240 -0.42 -6.49 10.89
C LEU A 240 0.42 -6.79 12.13
N LYS A 241 -0.02 -6.40 13.35
CA LYS A 241 0.68 -6.91 14.54
C LYS A 241 0.48 -8.41 14.59
N PRO A 242 1.56 -9.21 14.46
CA PRO A 242 1.46 -10.66 14.63
C PRO A 242 0.80 -10.96 15.98
N ALA A 243 -0.04 -11.99 16.04
CA ALA A 243 -0.75 -12.39 17.27
C ALA A 243 0.18 -12.57 18.48
N PHE A 244 1.47 -12.96 18.24
CA PHE A 244 2.49 -13.10 19.29
C PHE A 244 2.97 -11.77 19.90
N LEU A 245 2.65 -10.61 19.31
CA LEU A 245 2.96 -9.29 19.87
C LEU A 245 1.75 -8.67 20.60
N GLY A 246 0.71 -9.47 20.90
CA GLY A 246 -0.47 -9.01 21.63
C GLY A 246 -1.35 -8.04 20.82
N GLY A 247 -1.29 -8.10 19.49
CA GLY A 247 -2.18 -7.36 18.60
C GLY A 247 -3.60 -7.87 18.73
N CYS A 248 -4.55 -6.97 18.89
CA CYS A 248 -5.98 -7.25 18.90
C CYS A 248 -6.35 -8.05 17.64
N ALA A 249 -6.96 -9.20 17.82
CA ALA A 249 -7.45 -10.01 16.72
C ALA A 249 -8.31 -9.14 15.79
N LEU A 250 -8.18 -9.36 14.47
CA LEU A 250 -9.11 -8.87 13.47
C LEU A 250 -10.51 -9.40 13.84
N SER A 251 -11.23 -8.67 14.67
CA SER A 251 -12.61 -9.05 14.99
C SER A 251 -13.45 -8.74 13.76
N PRO A 252 -14.15 -9.73 13.17
CA PRO A 252 -15.23 -9.44 12.24
C PRO A 252 -16.22 -8.55 12.99
N GLY A 253 -16.53 -7.38 12.43
CA GLY A 253 -17.41 -6.41 13.05
C GLY A 253 -18.69 -7.09 13.55
N ALA A 254 -19.04 -6.84 14.80
CA ALA A 254 -20.38 -7.13 15.32
C ALA A 254 -21.41 -6.32 14.52
N PRO A 255 -22.64 -6.84 14.40
CA PRO A 255 -23.71 -6.30 13.55
C PRO A 255 -24.13 -4.89 13.94
#